data_e0813b994a237d4aae9636891a0689f3
#
_entry.id   e0813b994a237d4aae9636891a0689f3
#
_cell.length_a   1.000
_cell.length_b   1.000
_cell.length_c   1.000
_cell.angle_alpha   90.00
_cell.angle_beta   90.00
_cell.angle_gamma   90.00
#
_symmetry.space_group_name_H-M   'P 1'
#
loop_
_entity.id
_entity.type
_entity.pdbx_description
1 polymer ?
#
loop_
_entity_poly.entity_id
_entity_poly.type
_entity_poly.pdbx_seq_one_letter_code
_entity_poly.pdbx_strand_id
1 'polypeptide(L)'
;MTLLYTAFVCVTVLYAGIVTLLLIRQKRVTRRIARAATRVIPEPVIRNDDSEQRFLEKADEAMRLNQTFQKFVPKQFVDHFAKHGIDTLELGRADEDEVAILFCDIRGFTGLSEKMKPQELMNFLNSYFLRMNDPIHQNGGFIDKFIGDAIMALFDHPDGTGTDKATDAVNAALDLQKALSMYNSHRAKSGYEGIRVGVGVHIGPVILGTVGSDDRMDTTVIGDSVNIAFRLEGLAPKYHADIVISAQTLKAVSHKQPIDCRVLDVVRVKG
;
A
#
# COMPACT_ATOMS: atom_id res chain seq x y z
N MET A 1 19.08 -20.76 -45.80
CA MET A 1 19.66 -19.88 -44.75
C MET A 1 19.93 -18.46 -45.24
N THR A 2 20.44 -18.27 -46.44
CA THR A 2 20.79 -16.96 -47.05
C THR A 2 19.58 -16.03 -47.27
N LEU A 3 18.42 -16.55 -47.70
CA LEU A 3 17.20 -15.75 -47.96
C LEU A 3 16.58 -15.16 -46.68
N LEU A 4 16.62 -15.85 -45.55
CA LEU A 4 16.12 -15.37 -44.27
C LEU A 4 17.00 -14.25 -43.69
N TYR A 5 18.31 -14.36 -43.87
CA TYR A 5 19.27 -13.37 -43.41
C TYR A 5 19.16 -12.05 -44.21
N THR A 6 18.98 -12.12 -45.53
CA THR A 6 18.75 -10.93 -46.37
C THR A 6 17.42 -10.25 -46.05
N ALA A 7 16.35 -11.00 -45.79
CA ALA A 7 15.07 -10.43 -45.37
C ALA A 7 15.17 -9.69 -44.00
N PHE A 8 15.89 -10.28 -43.05
CA PHE A 8 16.10 -9.66 -41.71
C PHE A 8 16.92 -8.36 -41.82
N VAL A 9 17.98 -8.35 -42.63
CA VAL A 9 18.80 -7.16 -42.86
C VAL A 9 18.00 -6.05 -43.57
N CYS A 10 17.16 -6.38 -44.55
CA CYS A 10 16.29 -5.40 -45.21
C CYS A 10 15.28 -4.80 -44.25
N VAL A 11 14.65 -5.58 -43.36
CA VAL A 11 13.69 -5.09 -42.38
C VAL A 11 14.36 -4.18 -41.38
N THR A 12 15.54 -4.51 -40.87
CA THR A 12 16.27 -3.66 -39.91
C THR A 12 16.74 -2.35 -40.52
N VAL A 13 17.18 -2.34 -41.79
CA VAL A 13 17.57 -1.12 -42.52
C VAL A 13 16.34 -0.23 -42.76
N LEU A 14 15.20 -0.82 -43.13
CA LEU A 14 13.94 -0.10 -43.34
C LEU A 14 13.45 0.56 -42.02
N TYR A 15 13.50 -0.20 -40.93
CA TYR A 15 13.12 0.29 -39.60
C TYR A 15 14.03 1.43 -39.15
N ALA A 16 15.36 1.28 -39.30
CA ALA A 16 16.30 2.36 -38.98
C ALA A 16 16.06 3.61 -39.83
N GLY A 17 15.73 3.46 -41.11
CA GLY A 17 15.36 4.55 -42.00
C GLY A 17 14.11 5.30 -41.55
N ILE A 18 13.05 4.57 -41.17
CA ILE A 18 11.80 5.16 -40.68
C ILE A 18 12.02 5.92 -39.36
N VAL A 19 12.75 5.33 -38.42
CA VAL A 19 13.07 5.97 -37.13
C VAL A 19 13.88 7.26 -37.36
N THR A 20 14.88 7.21 -38.24
CA THR A 20 15.68 8.40 -38.58
C THR A 20 14.83 9.50 -39.21
N LEU A 21 13.91 9.15 -40.11
CA LEU A 21 12.98 10.08 -40.76
C LEU A 21 12.02 10.76 -39.75
N LEU A 22 11.51 9.95 -38.79
CA LEU A 22 10.66 10.45 -37.70
C LEU A 22 11.42 11.41 -36.78
N LEU A 23 12.66 11.09 -36.42
CA LEU A 23 13.52 11.94 -35.59
C LEU A 23 13.86 13.28 -36.32
N ILE A 24 14.13 13.26 -37.63
CA ILE A 24 14.37 14.46 -38.44
C ILE A 24 13.08 15.30 -38.51
N ARG A 25 11.92 14.65 -38.68
CA ARG A 25 10.63 15.36 -38.73
C ARG A 25 10.31 16.00 -37.37
N GLN A 26 10.54 15.30 -36.26
CA GLN A 26 10.38 15.83 -34.91
C GLN A 26 11.30 17.04 -34.66
N LYS A 27 12.60 16.93 -35.01
CA LYS A 27 13.54 18.09 -34.92
C LYS A 27 13.13 19.28 -35.77
N ARG A 28 12.54 19.06 -36.97
CA ARG A 28 12.04 20.17 -37.82
C ARG A 28 10.81 20.84 -37.21
N VAL A 29 9.88 20.06 -36.61
CA VAL A 29 8.71 20.58 -35.92
C VAL A 29 9.13 21.39 -34.69
N THR A 30 10.01 20.86 -33.86
CA THR A 30 10.53 21.55 -32.67
C THR A 30 11.26 22.86 -33.05
N ARG A 31 12.08 22.85 -34.13
CA ARG A 31 12.72 24.09 -34.62
C ARG A 31 11.73 25.10 -35.20
N ARG A 32 10.62 24.65 -35.81
CA ARG A 32 9.57 25.57 -36.28
C ARG A 32 8.82 26.21 -35.14
N ILE A 33 8.48 25.43 -34.12
CA ILE A 33 7.84 25.91 -32.88
C ILE A 33 8.76 26.89 -32.16
N ALA A 34 10.04 26.57 -31.98
CA ALA A 34 11.01 27.44 -31.36
C ALA A 34 11.18 28.75 -32.13
N ARG A 35 11.20 28.74 -33.50
CA ARG A 35 11.28 29.96 -34.34
C ARG A 35 9.96 30.75 -34.34
N ALA A 36 8.82 30.11 -34.19
CA ALA A 36 7.54 30.79 -34.02
C ALA A 36 7.45 31.47 -32.66
N ALA A 37 7.91 30.78 -31.59
CA ALA A 37 7.98 31.32 -30.24
C ALA A 37 8.93 32.55 -30.13
N THR A 38 10.02 32.56 -30.92
CA THR A 38 10.98 33.69 -30.90
C THR A 38 10.50 34.89 -31.71
N ARG A 39 9.46 34.75 -32.58
CA ARG A 39 8.90 35.84 -33.36
C ARG A 39 7.75 36.63 -32.71
N VAL A 40 7.22 36.08 -31.64
CA VAL A 40 6.27 36.77 -30.76
C VAL A 40 7.08 37.26 -29.55
N ILE A 41 7.81 38.36 -29.71
CA ILE A 41 8.18 39.22 -28.60
C ILE A 41 6.96 40.14 -28.43
N PRO A 42 6.06 39.89 -27.48
CA PRO A 42 5.14 40.92 -27.06
C PRO A 42 6.00 41.98 -26.36
N GLU A 43 5.61 43.26 -26.51
CA GLU A 43 6.07 44.33 -25.63
C GLU A 43 6.13 43.89 -24.20
N PRO A 44 7.00 44.44 -23.32
CA PRO A 44 7.09 44.06 -21.95
C PRO A 44 5.71 44.24 -21.32
N VAL A 45 4.95 43.17 -21.30
CA VAL A 45 3.80 43.06 -20.41
C VAL A 45 4.41 43.28 -19.04
N ILE A 46 4.05 44.39 -18.39
CA ILE A 46 4.30 44.60 -16.96
C ILE A 46 3.83 43.36 -16.30
N ARG A 47 4.77 42.43 -16.00
CA ARG A 47 4.51 41.19 -15.27
C ARG A 47 3.97 41.64 -13.93
N ASN A 48 2.71 41.45 -13.72
CA ASN A 48 2.12 41.60 -12.40
C ASN A 48 2.75 40.50 -11.54
N ASP A 49 3.83 40.86 -10.86
CA ASP A 49 4.57 40.01 -9.92
C ASP A 49 3.60 39.37 -8.90
N ASP A 50 2.56 40.09 -8.54
CA ASP A 50 1.44 39.66 -7.71
C ASP A 50 0.66 38.45 -8.29
N SER A 51 0.49 38.35 -9.60
CA SER A 51 -0.27 37.23 -10.19
C SER A 51 0.53 35.94 -10.23
N GLU A 52 1.84 36.04 -10.44
CA GLU A 52 2.76 34.89 -10.44
C GLU A 52 2.99 34.40 -9.02
N GLN A 53 3.13 35.33 -8.06
CA GLN A 53 3.20 34.96 -6.62
C GLN A 53 1.92 34.29 -6.14
N ARG A 54 0.75 34.80 -6.46
CA ARG A 54 -0.54 34.17 -6.11
C ARG A 54 -0.73 32.80 -6.75
N PHE A 55 -0.22 32.62 -7.98
CA PHE A 55 -0.26 31.31 -8.63
C PHE A 55 0.66 30.31 -7.92
N LEU A 56 1.87 30.71 -7.57
CA LEU A 56 2.82 29.88 -6.82
C LEU A 56 2.30 29.54 -5.42
N GLU A 57 1.72 30.50 -4.71
CA GLU A 57 1.09 30.28 -3.39
C GLU A 57 -0.06 29.27 -3.48
N LYS A 58 -0.95 29.39 -4.49
CA LYS A 58 -2.04 28.44 -4.70
C LYS A 58 -1.55 27.05 -5.13
N ALA A 59 -0.51 26.98 -5.93
CA ALA A 59 0.11 25.72 -6.31
C ALA A 59 0.74 25.03 -5.09
N ASP A 60 1.41 25.76 -4.21
CA ASP A 60 1.99 25.24 -2.98
C ASP A 60 0.90 24.81 -1.98
N GLU A 61 -0.18 25.58 -1.85
CA GLU A 61 -1.35 25.21 -1.06
C GLU A 61 -2.00 23.92 -1.58
N ALA A 62 -2.19 23.81 -2.89
CA ALA A 62 -2.74 22.60 -3.52
C ALA A 62 -1.84 21.38 -3.33
N MET A 63 -0.51 21.55 -3.41
CA MET A 63 0.45 20.49 -3.13
C MET A 63 0.38 20.03 -1.67
N ARG A 64 0.33 20.96 -0.70
CA ARG A 64 0.19 20.65 0.72
C ARG A 64 -1.12 19.93 1.01
N LEU A 65 -2.21 20.38 0.40
CA LEU A 65 -3.51 19.75 0.53
C LEU A 65 -3.48 18.33 -0.03
N ASN A 66 -2.91 18.13 -1.22
CA ASN A 66 -2.74 16.81 -1.83
C ASN A 66 -1.88 15.88 -0.95
N GLN A 67 -0.72 16.35 -0.45
CA GLN A 67 0.10 15.59 0.50
C GLN A 67 -0.65 15.22 1.78
N THR A 68 -1.57 16.06 2.22
CA THR A 68 -2.39 15.78 3.39
C THR A 68 -3.44 14.71 3.07
N PHE A 69 -4.11 14.79 1.92
CA PHE A 69 -5.06 13.77 1.47
C PHE A 69 -4.42 12.39 1.29
N GLN A 70 -3.19 12.34 0.76
CA GLN A 70 -2.44 11.08 0.60
C GLN A 70 -2.16 10.35 1.92
N LYS A 71 -2.27 11.03 3.06
CA LYS A 71 -2.16 10.37 4.39
C LYS A 71 -3.43 9.64 4.81
N PHE A 72 -4.56 9.92 4.18
CA PHE A 72 -5.85 9.29 4.47
C PHE A 72 -6.23 8.19 3.49
N VAL A 73 -5.58 8.15 2.32
CA VAL A 73 -5.82 7.12 1.30
C VAL A 73 -4.51 6.39 1.05
N PRO A 74 -4.43 5.07 1.26
CA PRO A 74 -3.22 4.31 0.97
C PRO A 74 -2.81 4.50 -0.50
N LYS A 75 -1.53 4.81 -0.73
CA LYS A 75 -0.99 5.08 -2.06
C LYS A 75 -1.26 3.93 -3.04
N GLN A 76 -1.26 2.70 -2.53
CA GLN A 76 -1.48 1.48 -3.30
C GLN A 76 -2.87 1.46 -3.95
N PHE A 77 -3.89 1.97 -3.27
CA PHE A 77 -5.21 2.15 -3.87
C PHE A 77 -5.17 3.22 -4.97
N VAL A 78 -4.47 4.34 -4.72
CA VAL A 78 -4.31 5.40 -5.73
C VAL A 78 -3.60 4.86 -6.97
N ASP A 79 -2.52 4.08 -6.78
CA ASP A 79 -1.75 3.48 -7.88
C ASP A 79 -2.57 2.40 -8.62
N HIS A 80 -3.37 1.61 -7.89
CA HIS A 80 -4.29 0.63 -8.49
C HIS A 80 -5.32 1.32 -9.39
N PHE A 81 -5.95 2.38 -8.91
CA PHE A 81 -6.93 3.13 -9.69
C PHE A 81 -6.29 3.91 -10.85
N ALA A 82 -5.09 4.47 -10.66
CA ALA A 82 -4.38 5.19 -11.72
C ALA A 82 -3.99 4.31 -12.92
N LYS A 83 -3.71 3.02 -12.71
CA LYS A 83 -3.45 2.05 -13.80
C LYS A 83 -4.67 1.86 -14.71
N HIS A 84 -5.88 2.09 -14.21
CA HIS A 84 -7.13 1.88 -14.92
C HIS A 84 -7.77 3.19 -15.43
N GLY A 85 -7.09 4.35 -15.28
CA GLY A 85 -7.55 5.68 -15.66
C GLY A 85 -8.25 6.43 -14.51
N ILE A 86 -8.22 7.77 -14.57
CA ILE A 86 -8.78 8.64 -13.51
C ILE A 86 -10.30 8.44 -13.34
N ASP A 87 -10.98 8.00 -14.38
CA ASP A 87 -12.42 7.73 -14.40
C ASP A 87 -12.83 6.50 -13.57
N THR A 88 -11.88 5.87 -12.88
CA THR A 88 -12.11 4.62 -12.13
C THR A 88 -12.43 4.81 -10.64
N LEU A 89 -12.46 6.04 -10.15
CA LEU A 89 -12.94 6.40 -8.81
C LEU A 89 -14.47 6.45 -8.72
N GLU A 90 -15.15 5.77 -9.62
CA GLU A 90 -16.61 5.64 -9.56
C GLU A 90 -17.04 4.69 -8.45
N LEU A 91 -18.12 5.06 -7.76
CA LEU A 91 -18.76 4.20 -6.77
C LEU A 91 -19.20 2.86 -7.40
N GLY A 92 -18.94 1.76 -6.67
CA GLY A 92 -19.39 0.43 -7.05
C GLY A 92 -18.45 -0.34 -7.98
N ARG A 93 -17.27 0.18 -8.29
CA ARG A 93 -16.25 -0.61 -8.96
C ARG A 93 -15.64 -1.64 -8.01
N ALA A 94 -15.49 -2.85 -8.50
CA ALA A 94 -14.97 -3.98 -7.75
C ALA A 94 -14.01 -4.79 -8.63
N ASP A 95 -12.80 -5.01 -8.12
CA ASP A 95 -11.80 -5.87 -8.74
C ASP A 95 -11.53 -7.06 -7.80
N GLU A 96 -11.56 -8.29 -8.31
CA GLU A 96 -11.22 -9.49 -7.54
C GLU A 96 -9.71 -9.74 -7.60
N ASP A 97 -9.10 -9.99 -6.44
CA ASP A 97 -7.70 -10.39 -6.35
C ASP A 97 -7.48 -11.35 -5.18
N GLU A 98 -6.38 -12.11 -5.23
CA GLU A 98 -5.92 -12.92 -4.11
C GLU A 98 -4.91 -12.11 -3.30
N VAL A 99 -5.27 -11.72 -2.07
CA VAL A 99 -4.48 -10.83 -1.21
C VAL A 99 -4.15 -11.52 0.10
N ALA A 100 -2.95 -11.31 0.63
CA ALA A 100 -2.65 -11.70 2.00
C ALA A 100 -3.00 -10.56 2.95
N ILE A 101 -3.74 -10.90 4.01
CA ILE A 101 -4.34 -9.97 4.96
C ILE A 101 -3.74 -10.25 6.32
N LEU A 102 -3.31 -9.19 7.00
CA LEU A 102 -2.75 -9.23 8.34
C LEU A 102 -3.58 -8.34 9.27
N PHE A 103 -4.04 -8.91 10.37
CA PHE A 103 -4.55 -8.16 11.52
C PHE A 103 -3.56 -8.23 12.67
N CYS A 104 -3.33 -7.10 13.32
CA CYS A 104 -2.48 -6.99 14.51
C CYS A 104 -3.20 -6.14 15.56
N ASP A 105 -3.41 -6.66 16.78
CA ASP A 105 -4.18 -5.99 17.83
C ASP A 105 -3.47 -6.07 19.18
N ILE A 106 -3.64 -5.04 20.03
CA ILE A 106 -3.01 -4.95 21.36
C ILE A 106 -3.81 -5.76 22.37
N ARG A 107 -3.15 -6.67 23.03
CA ARG A 107 -3.76 -7.50 24.06
C ARG A 107 -4.18 -6.68 25.27
N GLY A 108 -5.48 -6.79 25.64
CA GLY A 108 -6.02 -6.12 26.81
C GLY A 108 -6.06 -4.60 26.69
N PHE A 109 -6.12 -4.06 25.48
CA PHE A 109 -6.11 -2.63 25.21
C PHE A 109 -7.22 -1.88 25.98
N THR A 110 -8.44 -2.42 26.08
CA THR A 110 -9.54 -1.78 26.81
C THR A 110 -9.12 -1.42 28.24
N GLY A 111 -8.57 -2.36 28.99
CA GLY A 111 -8.11 -2.09 30.34
C GLY A 111 -6.86 -1.19 30.44
N LEU A 112 -6.08 -1.13 29.36
CA LEU A 112 -4.93 -0.23 29.25
C LEU A 112 -5.40 1.21 28.95
N SER A 113 -6.33 1.37 28.03
CA SER A 113 -6.84 2.67 27.58
C SER A 113 -7.64 3.40 28.67
N GLU A 114 -8.39 2.67 29.49
CA GLU A 114 -9.16 3.24 30.62
C GLU A 114 -8.28 3.93 31.68
N LYS A 115 -7.00 3.55 31.77
CA LYS A 115 -6.03 4.11 32.71
C LYS A 115 -5.32 5.37 32.19
N MET A 116 -5.53 5.74 30.92
CA MET A 116 -4.83 6.84 30.25
C MET A 116 -5.73 8.04 30.10
N LYS A 117 -5.15 9.23 30.21
CA LYS A 117 -5.82 10.47 29.77
C LYS A 117 -5.93 10.47 28.24
N PRO A 118 -6.93 11.18 27.66
CA PRO A 118 -7.12 11.19 26.20
C PRO A 118 -5.86 11.52 25.39
N GLN A 119 -5.09 12.51 25.82
CA GLN A 119 -3.86 12.90 25.12
C GLN A 119 -2.76 11.85 25.27
N GLU A 120 -2.66 11.18 26.40
CA GLU A 120 -1.70 10.09 26.64
C GLU A 120 -2.03 8.89 25.76
N LEU A 121 -3.33 8.57 25.64
CA LEU A 121 -3.81 7.50 24.77
C LEU A 121 -3.46 7.77 23.30
N MET A 122 -3.72 8.98 22.81
CA MET A 122 -3.37 9.36 21.43
C MET A 122 -1.86 9.31 21.19
N ASN A 123 -1.05 9.77 22.12
CA ASN A 123 0.41 9.73 22.04
C ASN A 123 0.92 8.27 22.04
N PHE A 124 0.32 7.43 22.88
CA PHE A 124 0.64 6.00 22.95
C PHE A 124 0.32 5.31 21.62
N LEU A 125 -0.89 5.46 21.08
CA LEU A 125 -1.30 4.87 19.82
C LEU A 125 -0.41 5.34 18.67
N ASN A 126 -0.14 6.64 18.57
CA ASN A 126 0.74 7.18 17.53
C ASN A 126 2.16 6.62 17.63
N SER A 127 2.70 6.49 18.85
CA SER A 127 4.01 5.91 19.08
C SER A 127 4.06 4.42 18.72
N TYR A 128 3.00 3.68 19.02
CA TYR A 128 2.83 2.27 18.67
C TYR A 128 2.73 2.10 17.15
N PHE A 129 1.79 2.78 16.49
CA PHE A 129 1.59 2.68 15.05
C PHE A 129 2.84 3.06 14.25
N LEU A 130 3.56 4.09 14.67
CA LEU A 130 4.81 4.48 14.03
C LEU A 130 5.83 3.33 14.00
N ARG A 131 5.89 2.52 15.07
CA ARG A 131 6.84 1.40 15.17
C ARG A 131 6.36 0.15 14.43
N MET A 132 5.05 -0.05 14.35
CA MET A 132 4.47 -1.20 13.66
C MET A 132 4.33 -0.98 12.15
N ASN A 133 4.41 0.26 11.69
CA ASN A 133 4.34 0.59 10.26
C ASN A 133 5.54 0.06 9.47
N ASP A 134 6.75 0.24 9.99
CA ASP A 134 7.98 -0.12 9.29
C ASP A 134 8.07 -1.61 8.91
N PRO A 135 7.80 -2.60 9.80
CA PRO A 135 7.78 -4.01 9.45
C PRO A 135 6.83 -4.36 8.31
N ILE A 136 5.66 -3.70 8.26
CA ILE A 136 4.66 -3.93 7.21
C ILE A 136 5.20 -3.44 5.87
N HIS A 137 5.68 -2.19 5.82
CA HIS A 137 6.19 -1.61 4.58
C HIS A 137 7.48 -2.26 4.08
N GLN A 138 8.41 -2.63 4.97
CA GLN A 138 9.66 -3.29 4.60
C GLN A 138 9.43 -4.67 3.97
N ASN A 139 8.32 -5.31 4.30
CA ASN A 139 7.90 -6.57 3.70
C ASN A 139 6.87 -6.37 2.56
N GLY A 140 6.82 -5.17 1.95
CA GLY A 140 6.00 -4.90 0.77
C GLY A 140 4.49 -4.75 1.02
N GLY A 141 4.06 -4.76 2.29
CA GLY A 141 2.68 -4.52 2.68
C GLY A 141 2.36 -3.03 2.85
N PHE A 142 1.10 -2.74 3.01
CA PHE A 142 0.62 -1.42 3.37
C PHE A 142 -0.54 -1.51 4.37
N ILE A 143 -0.70 -0.47 5.18
CA ILE A 143 -1.81 -0.37 6.13
C ILE A 143 -3.04 0.12 5.37
N ASP A 144 -4.09 -0.69 5.38
CA ASP A 144 -5.40 -0.31 4.85
C ASP A 144 -6.09 0.67 5.80
N LYS A 145 -6.21 0.29 7.06
CA LYS A 145 -6.80 1.15 8.09
C LYS A 145 -6.40 0.76 9.51
N PHE A 146 -6.60 1.70 10.42
CA PHE A 146 -6.56 1.47 11.85
C PHE A 146 -7.98 1.30 12.38
N ILE A 147 -8.21 0.28 13.19
CA ILE A 147 -9.52 -0.02 13.81
C ILE A 147 -9.33 0.00 15.32
N GLY A 148 -9.49 1.20 15.92
CA GLY A 148 -9.10 1.40 17.32
C GLY A 148 -7.60 1.26 17.51
N ASP A 149 -7.16 0.23 18.21
CA ASP A 149 -5.75 -0.14 18.39
C ASP A 149 -5.28 -1.22 17.41
N ALA A 150 -6.19 -1.78 16.63
CA ALA A 150 -5.87 -2.78 15.63
C ALA A 150 -5.35 -2.14 14.33
N ILE A 151 -4.44 -2.85 13.70
CA ILE A 151 -3.91 -2.56 12.36
C ILE A 151 -4.46 -3.61 11.40
N MET A 152 -5.07 -3.19 10.32
CA MET A 152 -5.35 -4.01 9.16
C MET A 152 -4.36 -3.68 8.06
N ALA A 153 -3.57 -4.65 7.64
CA ALA A 153 -2.58 -4.50 6.58
C ALA A 153 -2.83 -5.51 5.44
N LEU A 154 -2.48 -5.09 4.24
CA LEU A 154 -2.63 -5.86 3.01
C LEU A 154 -1.27 -6.05 2.34
N PHE A 155 -1.09 -7.21 1.76
CA PHE A 155 0.08 -7.57 0.97
C PHE A 155 -0.43 -7.95 -0.42
N ASP A 156 -0.41 -6.95 -1.27
CA ASP A 156 -0.89 -7.02 -2.64
C ASP A 156 0.19 -6.49 -3.58
N HIS A 157 1.01 -7.41 -4.09
CA HIS A 157 1.98 -7.09 -5.14
C HIS A 157 1.33 -7.26 -6.51
N PRO A 158 1.23 -6.22 -7.32
CA PRO A 158 0.61 -6.30 -8.65
C PRO A 158 1.21 -7.37 -9.55
N ASP A 159 2.50 -7.67 -9.37
CA ASP A 159 3.25 -8.65 -10.15
C ASP A 159 3.64 -9.89 -9.32
N GLY A 160 3.20 -9.98 -8.05
CA GLY A 160 3.53 -11.06 -7.12
C GLY A 160 2.53 -12.21 -7.19
N THR A 161 3.05 -13.42 -6.99
CA THR A 161 2.21 -14.61 -6.82
C THR A 161 1.56 -14.63 -5.43
N GLY A 162 0.49 -15.43 -5.24
CA GLY A 162 -0.07 -15.67 -3.91
C GLY A 162 0.97 -16.18 -2.90
N THR A 163 1.97 -16.93 -3.37
CA THR A 163 3.12 -17.38 -2.56
C THR A 163 3.96 -16.18 -2.07
N ASP A 164 4.21 -15.19 -2.92
CA ASP A 164 4.98 -13.99 -2.55
C ASP A 164 4.20 -13.17 -1.54
N LYS A 165 2.93 -12.86 -1.83
CA LYS A 165 2.03 -12.10 -0.94
C LYS A 165 1.90 -12.74 0.45
N ALA A 166 1.73 -14.07 0.51
CA ALA A 166 1.66 -14.81 1.78
C ALA A 166 2.99 -14.80 2.55
N THR A 167 4.11 -14.96 1.84
CA THR A 167 5.45 -14.97 2.44
C THR A 167 5.76 -13.61 3.06
N ASP A 168 5.46 -12.54 2.37
CA ASP A 168 5.69 -11.17 2.83
C ASP A 168 4.83 -10.86 4.06
N ALA A 169 3.55 -11.27 4.06
CA ALA A 169 2.68 -11.10 5.22
C ALA A 169 3.18 -11.84 6.46
N VAL A 170 3.70 -13.06 6.29
CA VAL A 170 4.24 -13.84 7.41
C VAL A 170 5.57 -13.25 7.90
N ASN A 171 6.44 -12.80 7.01
CA ASN A 171 7.67 -12.13 7.38
C ASN A 171 7.38 -10.82 8.13
N ALA A 172 6.40 -10.03 7.67
CA ALA A 172 5.93 -8.85 8.38
C ALA A 172 5.44 -9.19 9.79
N ALA A 173 4.66 -10.27 9.95
CA ALA A 173 4.19 -10.70 11.27
C ALA A 173 5.34 -11.06 12.23
N LEU A 174 6.39 -11.70 11.72
CA LEU A 174 7.59 -12.01 12.50
C LEU A 174 8.37 -10.74 12.87
N ASP A 175 8.51 -9.82 11.94
CA ASP A 175 9.23 -8.56 12.15
C ASP A 175 8.44 -7.59 13.06
N LEU A 176 7.10 -7.64 13.05
CA LEU A 176 6.25 -6.95 14.02
C LEU A 176 6.57 -7.38 15.46
N GLN A 177 6.78 -8.68 15.72
CA GLN A 177 7.15 -9.16 17.06
C GLN A 177 8.54 -8.68 17.48
N LYS A 178 9.50 -8.61 16.54
CA LYS A 178 10.83 -8.04 16.80
C LYS A 178 10.75 -6.54 17.11
N ALA A 179 10.00 -5.78 16.30
CA ALA A 179 9.77 -4.36 16.52
C ALA A 179 9.07 -4.09 17.86
N LEU A 180 8.09 -4.92 18.22
CA LEU A 180 7.41 -4.86 19.51
C LEU A 180 8.37 -5.08 20.69
N SER A 181 9.27 -6.05 20.58
CA SER A 181 10.29 -6.30 21.62
C SER A 181 11.19 -5.07 21.82
N MET A 182 11.63 -4.43 20.75
CA MET A 182 12.40 -3.17 20.80
C MET A 182 11.57 -2.04 21.40
N TYR A 183 10.31 -1.91 21.01
CA TYR A 183 9.38 -0.92 21.55
C TYR A 183 9.17 -1.10 23.05
N ASN A 184 8.96 -2.33 23.52
CA ASN A 184 8.82 -2.66 24.94
C ASN A 184 10.09 -2.34 25.73
N SER A 185 11.26 -2.54 25.15
CA SER A 185 12.51 -2.15 25.79
C SER A 185 12.62 -0.63 26.00
N HIS A 186 12.10 0.17 25.06
CA HIS A 186 12.02 1.62 25.22
C HIS A 186 10.97 2.02 26.27
N ARG A 187 9.81 1.35 26.26
CA ARG A 187 8.74 1.59 27.26
C ARG A 187 9.27 1.36 28.69
N ALA A 188 9.96 0.24 28.90
CA ALA A 188 10.53 -0.11 30.21
C ALA A 188 11.52 0.95 30.70
N LYS A 189 12.37 1.51 29.82
CA LYS A 189 13.29 2.61 30.17
C LYS A 189 12.56 3.89 30.58
N SER A 190 11.32 4.07 30.12
CA SER A 190 10.45 5.20 30.45
C SER A 190 9.50 4.90 31.60
N GLY A 191 9.62 3.75 32.27
CA GLY A 191 8.80 3.33 33.41
C GLY A 191 7.42 2.80 33.05
N TYR A 192 7.15 2.49 31.75
CA TYR A 192 5.90 1.92 31.32
C TYR A 192 5.97 0.39 31.21
N GLU A 193 4.87 -0.27 31.51
CA GLU A 193 4.74 -1.70 31.28
C GLU A 193 4.80 -2.05 29.80
N GLY A 194 5.39 -3.21 29.47
CA GLY A 194 5.39 -3.74 28.12
C GLY A 194 3.97 -4.15 27.68
N ILE A 195 3.74 -4.07 26.38
CA ILE A 195 2.50 -4.54 25.77
C ILE A 195 2.74 -5.83 24.97
N ARG A 196 1.66 -6.56 24.73
CA ARG A 196 1.67 -7.72 23.83
C ARG A 196 0.69 -7.51 22.70
N VAL A 197 0.98 -8.07 21.54
CA VAL A 197 0.07 -8.04 20.38
C VAL A 197 -0.25 -9.45 19.90
N GLY A 198 -1.43 -9.60 19.32
CA GLY A 198 -1.82 -10.76 18.54
C GLY A 198 -1.74 -10.43 17.06
N VAL A 199 -1.32 -11.40 16.25
CA VAL A 199 -1.29 -11.26 14.80
C VAL A 199 -2.02 -12.44 14.17
N GLY A 200 -2.95 -12.12 13.25
CA GLY A 200 -3.65 -13.10 12.42
C GLY A 200 -3.30 -12.88 10.94
N VAL A 201 -2.91 -13.94 10.22
CA VAL A 201 -2.58 -13.83 8.79
C VAL A 201 -3.37 -14.86 7.97
N HIS A 202 -4.02 -14.39 6.92
CA HIS A 202 -4.72 -15.23 5.95
C HIS A 202 -4.48 -14.73 4.53
N ILE A 203 -4.33 -15.66 3.59
CA ILE A 203 -4.36 -15.36 2.15
C ILE A 203 -5.62 -15.94 1.53
N GLY A 204 -6.26 -15.18 0.67
CA GLY A 204 -7.43 -15.65 -0.06
C GLY A 204 -8.05 -14.56 -0.95
N PRO A 205 -9.10 -14.91 -1.69
CA PRO A 205 -9.79 -14.01 -2.60
C PRO A 205 -10.49 -12.90 -1.83
N VAL A 206 -10.40 -11.69 -2.38
CA VAL A 206 -11.06 -10.48 -1.88
C VAL A 206 -11.57 -9.65 -3.05
N ILE A 207 -12.49 -8.75 -2.75
CA ILE A 207 -12.94 -7.70 -3.64
C ILE A 207 -12.32 -6.39 -3.16
N LEU A 208 -11.51 -5.77 -4.00
CA LEU A 208 -10.97 -4.43 -3.82
C LEU A 208 -11.92 -3.45 -4.50
N GLY A 209 -12.35 -2.40 -3.81
CA GLY A 209 -13.32 -1.50 -4.43
C GLY A 209 -13.54 -0.22 -3.66
N THR A 210 -14.38 0.62 -4.24
CA THR A 210 -14.83 1.89 -3.66
C THR A 210 -16.29 1.77 -3.28
N VAL A 211 -16.58 1.99 -2.01
CA VAL A 211 -17.92 1.95 -1.42
C VAL A 211 -18.28 3.29 -0.78
N GLY A 212 -19.55 3.61 -0.74
CA GLY A 212 -20.02 4.82 -0.05
C GLY A 212 -21.20 5.50 -0.73
N SER A 213 -21.21 6.81 -0.64
CA SER A 213 -22.21 7.71 -1.23
C SER A 213 -21.53 8.88 -1.93
N ASP A 214 -22.30 9.75 -2.56
CA ASP A 214 -21.79 10.96 -3.21
C ASP A 214 -21.04 11.89 -2.24
N ASP A 215 -21.41 11.87 -0.94
CA ASP A 215 -20.77 12.72 0.08
C ASP A 215 -19.55 12.08 0.72
N ARG A 216 -19.42 10.75 0.67
CA ARG A 216 -18.32 10.01 1.30
C ARG A 216 -18.05 8.69 0.60
N MET A 217 -16.84 8.56 0.09
CA MET A 217 -16.32 7.31 -0.45
C MET A 217 -15.22 6.77 0.45
N ASP A 218 -15.14 5.44 0.54
CA ASP A 218 -14.06 4.73 1.21
C ASP A 218 -13.53 3.65 0.27
N THR A 219 -12.22 3.53 0.19
CA THR A 219 -11.56 2.40 -0.46
C THR A 219 -11.50 1.26 0.54
N THR A 220 -11.96 0.08 0.15
CA THR A 220 -12.05 -1.04 1.09
C THR A 220 -11.81 -2.38 0.41
N VAL A 221 -11.49 -3.35 1.24
CA VAL A 221 -11.35 -4.75 0.88
C VAL A 221 -12.47 -5.53 1.52
N ILE A 222 -13.25 -6.23 0.70
CA ILE A 222 -14.42 -7.00 1.13
C ILE A 222 -14.20 -8.47 0.77
N GLY A 223 -14.52 -9.36 1.70
CA GLY A 223 -14.48 -10.79 1.46
C GLY A 223 -14.44 -11.60 2.74
N ASP A 224 -14.75 -12.88 2.63
CA ASP A 224 -14.65 -13.80 3.77
C ASP A 224 -13.21 -13.93 4.27
N SER A 225 -12.23 -13.78 3.38
CA SER A 225 -10.80 -13.78 3.71
C SER A 225 -10.43 -12.72 4.74
N VAL A 226 -11.06 -11.53 4.70
CA VAL A 226 -10.86 -10.46 5.70
C VAL A 226 -11.35 -10.92 7.07
N ASN A 227 -12.54 -11.52 7.10
CA ASN A 227 -13.14 -12.04 8.33
C ASN A 227 -12.33 -13.19 8.93
N ILE A 228 -11.77 -14.07 8.09
CA ILE A 228 -10.90 -15.16 8.52
C ILE A 228 -9.64 -14.60 9.19
N ALA A 229 -8.94 -13.66 8.56
CA ALA A 229 -7.73 -13.04 9.12
C ALA A 229 -8.01 -12.38 10.49
N PHE A 230 -9.11 -11.61 10.59
CA PHE A 230 -9.54 -10.98 11.83
C PHE A 230 -9.82 -12.01 12.93
N ARG A 231 -10.50 -13.13 12.60
CA ARG A 231 -10.81 -14.18 13.57
C ARG A 231 -9.57 -14.95 14.00
N LEU A 232 -8.60 -15.17 13.12
CA LEU A 232 -7.32 -15.79 13.47
C LEU A 232 -6.56 -14.96 14.51
N GLU A 233 -6.55 -13.63 14.36
CA GLU A 233 -6.02 -12.74 15.39
C GLU A 233 -6.74 -12.97 16.73
N GLY A 234 -8.07 -12.94 16.74
CA GLY A 234 -8.88 -13.14 17.95
C GLY A 234 -8.74 -14.53 18.59
N LEU A 235 -8.27 -15.55 17.85
CA LEU A 235 -7.96 -16.87 18.39
C LEU A 235 -6.60 -16.93 19.09
N ALA A 236 -5.69 -16.07 18.74
CA ALA A 236 -4.32 -16.10 19.26
C ALA A 236 -4.23 -16.06 20.80
N PRO A 237 -5.06 -15.30 21.56
CA PRO A 237 -5.09 -15.38 23.03
C PRO A 237 -5.47 -16.75 23.56
N LYS A 238 -6.44 -17.41 22.92
CA LYS A 238 -6.95 -18.72 23.35
C LYS A 238 -5.87 -19.80 23.31
N TYR A 239 -4.96 -19.70 22.36
CA TYR A 239 -3.88 -20.68 22.16
C TYR A 239 -2.52 -20.21 22.69
N HIS A 240 -2.49 -19.07 23.41
CA HIS A 240 -1.25 -18.46 23.90
C HIS A 240 -0.21 -18.30 22.78
N ALA A 241 -0.68 -17.96 21.57
CA ALA A 241 0.16 -17.70 20.41
C ALA A 241 0.23 -16.20 20.15
N ASP A 242 1.36 -15.71 19.67
CA ASP A 242 1.51 -14.31 19.27
C ASP A 242 1.18 -14.13 17.79
N ILE A 243 1.39 -15.16 16.97
CA ILE A 243 1.04 -15.17 15.54
C ILE A 243 0.23 -16.42 15.23
N VAL A 244 -0.89 -16.26 14.55
CA VAL A 244 -1.73 -17.36 14.04
C VAL A 244 -1.93 -17.17 12.54
N ILE A 245 -1.64 -18.21 11.77
CA ILE A 245 -1.82 -18.22 10.32
C ILE A 245 -2.81 -19.31 9.91
N SER A 246 -3.51 -19.11 8.79
CA SER A 246 -4.36 -20.16 8.23
C SER A 246 -3.55 -21.27 7.56
N ALA A 247 -4.18 -22.45 7.41
CA ALA A 247 -3.58 -23.56 6.65
C ALA A 247 -3.31 -23.17 5.17
N GLN A 248 -4.15 -22.31 4.59
CA GLN A 248 -3.95 -21.77 3.25
C GLN A 248 -2.68 -20.92 3.18
N THR A 249 -2.48 -20.01 4.15
CA THR A 249 -1.27 -19.21 4.25
C THR A 249 -0.05 -20.10 4.43
N LEU A 250 -0.09 -21.08 5.33
CA LEU A 250 1.01 -22.03 5.53
C LEU A 250 1.37 -22.77 4.24
N LYS A 251 0.37 -23.26 3.52
CA LYS A 251 0.57 -23.96 2.24
C LYS A 251 1.25 -23.05 1.22
N ALA A 252 0.79 -21.80 1.08
CA ALA A 252 1.37 -20.84 0.14
C ALA A 252 2.84 -20.55 0.48
N VAL A 253 3.16 -20.26 1.73
CA VAL A 253 4.54 -19.92 2.17
C VAL A 253 5.48 -21.11 2.07
N SER A 254 5.02 -22.34 2.36
CA SER A 254 5.85 -23.55 2.33
C SER A 254 6.43 -23.86 0.93
N HIS A 255 5.88 -23.25 -0.13
CA HIS A 255 6.45 -23.35 -1.47
C HIS A 255 7.73 -22.50 -1.65
N LYS A 256 7.94 -21.47 -0.83
CA LYS A 256 9.06 -20.54 -0.97
C LYS A 256 10.11 -20.69 0.13
N GLN A 257 9.67 -20.92 1.36
CA GLN A 257 10.56 -21.04 2.52
C GLN A 257 10.01 -22.01 3.58
N PRO A 258 10.88 -22.73 4.32
CA PRO A 258 10.45 -23.51 5.46
C PRO A 258 9.96 -22.55 6.57
N ILE A 259 8.86 -22.90 7.19
CA ILE A 259 8.33 -22.22 8.37
C ILE A 259 8.27 -23.20 9.55
N ASP A 260 8.89 -22.81 10.66
CA ASP A 260 8.71 -23.53 11.92
C ASP A 260 7.39 -23.08 12.58
N CYS A 261 6.39 -23.97 12.53
CA CYS A 261 5.08 -23.72 13.07
C CYS A 261 4.47 -25.00 13.63
N ARG A 262 3.48 -24.86 14.51
CA ARG A 262 2.70 -25.97 15.05
C ARG A 262 1.23 -25.83 14.67
N VAL A 263 0.57 -26.93 14.42
CA VAL A 263 -0.89 -26.96 14.29
C VAL A 263 -1.50 -26.69 15.68
N LEU A 264 -2.37 -25.69 15.75
CA LEU A 264 -3.06 -25.33 17.00
C LEU A 264 -4.37 -26.07 17.13
N ASP A 265 -5.22 -25.98 16.11
CA ASP A 265 -6.58 -26.55 16.11
C ASP A 265 -7.15 -26.57 14.69
N VAL A 266 -8.28 -27.27 14.54
CA VAL A 266 -9.15 -27.19 13.37
C VAL A 266 -10.47 -26.56 13.82
N VAL A 267 -10.60 -25.26 13.56
CA VAL A 267 -11.75 -24.49 14.01
C VAL A 267 -12.68 -24.15 12.86
N ARG A 268 -13.98 -24.22 13.13
CA ARG A 268 -14.98 -23.66 12.22
C ARG A 268 -15.07 -22.16 12.47
N VAL A 269 -14.49 -21.37 11.60
CA VAL A 269 -14.71 -19.93 11.60
C VAL A 269 -16.07 -19.67 10.98
N LYS A 270 -17.01 -19.17 11.80
CA LYS A 270 -18.35 -18.83 11.33
C LYS A 270 -18.23 -17.70 10.31
N GLY A 271 -18.55 -18.00 9.06
CA GLY A 271 -18.77 -17.04 7.98
C GLY A 271 -20.20 -16.57 8.02
#